data_e475809d8fa9e3a4f80b35e8a06f73e8
#
_entry.id   e475809d8fa9e3a4f80b35e8a06f73e8
#
_cell.length_a   1.000
_cell.length_b   1.000
_cell.length_c   1.000
_cell.angle_alpha   90.00
_cell.angle_beta   90.00
_cell.angle_gamma   90.00
#
_symmetry.space_group_name_H-M   'P 1'
#
loop_
_entity.id
_entity.type
_entity.pdbx_description
1 polymer ?
#
loop_
_entity_poly.entity_id
_entity_poly.type
_entity_poly.pdbx_seq_one_letter_code
_entity_poly.pdbx_strand_id
1 'polypeptide(L)'
;MLNHIVIMGRLTWDPELRYTQSQVPVASFRVAVDRDYSGRDGGEKQADFIDCVAWRSTAEFVSKFFSKGSMIVVSGHLQIRNWTDKENNRRTSAEVVAENIYFGESRRRDNDNSRSNDGYRNDGGYRGNSDNYRGGDS
;
A
#
# COMPACT_ATOMS: atom_id res chain seq x y z
N MET A 1 -19.26 -5.85 -16.00
CA MET A 1 -18.60 -6.69 -15.03
C MET A 1 -17.82 -5.83 -14.08
N LEU A 2 -17.63 -6.29 -12.86
CA LEU A 2 -16.92 -5.52 -11.87
C LEU A 2 -15.77 -6.34 -11.28
N ASN A 3 -14.60 -5.76 -11.20
CA ASN A 3 -13.44 -6.45 -10.65
C ASN A 3 -12.56 -5.38 -10.04
N HIS A 4 -12.67 -5.18 -8.74
CA HIS A 4 -11.94 -4.11 -8.07
C HIS A 4 -11.53 -4.58 -6.68
N ILE A 5 -10.30 -4.30 -6.33
CA ILE A 5 -9.78 -4.73 -5.05
C ILE A 5 -8.88 -3.63 -4.49
N VAL A 6 -8.96 -3.42 -3.19
CA VAL A 6 -8.10 -2.46 -2.51
C VAL A 6 -7.52 -3.17 -1.30
N ILE A 7 -6.20 -3.12 -1.17
CA ILE A 7 -5.55 -3.75 -0.04
C ILE A 7 -4.56 -2.77 0.56
N MET A 8 -4.24 -2.96 1.83
CA MET A 8 -3.29 -2.14 2.52
C MET A 8 -2.44 -3.05 3.39
N GLY A 9 -1.15 -2.91 3.33
CA GLY A 9 -0.26 -3.73 4.12
C GLY A 9 1.17 -3.29 3.94
N ARG A 10 2.11 -4.13 4.31
CA ARG A 10 3.51 -3.78 4.24
C ARG A 10 4.22 -4.62 3.19
N LEU A 11 5.16 -3.98 2.49
CA LEU A 11 5.93 -4.70 1.50
C LEU A 11 6.85 -5.69 2.19
N THR A 12 6.93 -6.89 1.65
CA THR A 12 7.76 -7.92 2.25
C THR A 12 9.18 -7.84 1.76
N TRP A 13 9.42 -7.22 0.59
CA TRP A 13 10.77 -6.95 0.13
C TRP A 13 10.68 -5.76 -0.81
N ASP A 14 11.80 -5.29 -1.29
CA ASP A 14 11.82 -4.14 -2.18
C ASP A 14 11.14 -4.49 -3.49
N PRO A 15 10.40 -3.57 -4.08
CA PRO A 15 9.80 -3.85 -5.39
C PRO A 15 10.87 -4.16 -6.41
N GLU A 16 10.57 -5.11 -7.27
CA GLU A 16 11.52 -5.51 -8.28
C GLU A 16 11.12 -4.91 -9.61
N LEU A 17 11.87 -3.96 -10.12
CA LEU A 17 11.55 -3.27 -11.35
C LEU A 17 12.29 -3.92 -12.50
N ARG A 18 11.56 -4.22 -13.56
CA ARG A 18 12.15 -4.80 -14.74
C ARG A 18 11.59 -4.10 -15.95
N TYR A 19 12.16 -4.33 -17.10
CA TYR A 19 11.66 -3.77 -18.33
C TYR A 19 11.39 -4.89 -19.31
N THR A 20 10.28 -4.81 -20.01
CA THR A 20 9.94 -5.84 -20.98
C THR A 20 10.79 -5.65 -22.23
N GLN A 21 10.63 -6.54 -23.18
CA GLN A 21 11.38 -6.40 -24.41
C GLN A 21 11.02 -5.11 -25.11
N SER A 22 9.82 -4.61 -24.94
CA SER A 22 9.44 -3.35 -25.51
C SER A 22 9.82 -2.17 -24.65
N GLN A 23 10.63 -2.40 -23.61
CA GLN A 23 11.10 -1.32 -22.73
C GLN A 23 9.98 -0.74 -21.90
N VAL A 24 8.98 -1.52 -21.55
CA VAL A 24 7.92 -1.06 -20.69
C VAL A 24 8.25 -1.46 -19.26
N PRO A 25 8.23 -0.53 -18.30
CA PRO A 25 8.57 -0.88 -16.93
C PRO A 25 7.46 -1.68 -16.28
N VAL A 26 7.85 -2.67 -15.51
CA VAL A 26 6.90 -3.49 -14.77
C VAL A 26 7.57 -3.79 -13.43
N ALA A 27 6.82 -3.64 -12.35
CA ALA A 27 7.34 -3.88 -11.02
C ALA A 27 6.52 -4.95 -10.34
N SER A 28 7.19 -5.88 -9.66
CA SER A 28 6.55 -6.93 -8.91
C SER A 28 6.85 -6.71 -7.44
N PHE A 29 5.86 -6.92 -6.60
CA PHE A 29 6.07 -6.77 -5.18
C PHE A 29 5.04 -7.61 -4.45
N ARG A 30 5.26 -7.83 -3.16
CA ARG A 30 4.36 -8.65 -2.36
C ARG A 30 3.98 -7.90 -1.11
N VAL A 31 2.70 -7.85 -0.81
CA VAL A 31 2.17 -7.09 0.31
C VAL A 31 1.67 -8.06 1.36
N ALA A 32 2.07 -7.86 2.60
CA ALA A 32 1.59 -8.66 3.70
C ALA A 32 0.42 -7.92 4.34
N VAL A 33 -0.75 -8.52 4.29
CA VAL A 33 -1.96 -7.92 4.80
C VAL A 33 -2.41 -8.71 6.00
N ASP A 34 -2.46 -8.09 7.17
CA ASP A 34 -2.85 -8.77 8.38
C ASP A 34 -4.33 -9.07 8.36
N ARG A 35 -4.69 -10.21 8.90
CA ARG A 35 -6.10 -10.54 8.98
C ARG A 35 -6.70 -9.91 10.21
N ASP A 36 -7.92 -9.44 10.08
CA ASP A 36 -8.56 -8.74 11.18
C ASP A 36 -8.83 -9.64 12.35
N TYR A 37 -9.05 -10.91 12.12
CA TYR A 37 -9.36 -11.79 13.21
C TYR A 37 -8.18 -12.48 13.79
N SER A 38 -7.00 -12.22 13.33
CA SER A 38 -5.88 -13.00 13.80
C SER A 38 -5.70 -12.79 15.27
N GLY A 39 -5.45 -13.80 15.98
CA GLY A 39 -5.15 -13.68 17.38
C GLY A 39 -6.32 -13.61 18.30
N ARG A 40 -7.55 -13.56 17.79
CA ARG A 40 -8.62 -13.38 18.66
C ARG A 40 -8.81 -14.57 19.58
N ASP A 41 -8.50 -15.73 19.24
CA ASP A 41 -8.64 -16.82 20.16
C ASP A 41 -7.32 -17.17 20.77
N GLY A 42 -6.43 -16.23 20.90
CA GLY A 42 -5.16 -16.51 21.54
C GLY A 42 -4.16 -17.06 20.58
N GLY A 43 -4.48 -17.24 19.37
CA GLY A 43 -3.54 -17.78 18.45
C GLY A 43 -2.61 -16.75 17.90
N GLU A 44 -1.79 -17.15 16.96
CA GLU A 44 -0.85 -16.27 16.38
C GLU A 44 -1.49 -15.38 15.36
N LYS A 45 -0.90 -14.25 15.11
CA LYS A 45 -1.37 -13.39 14.09
C LYS A 45 -1.13 -14.01 12.76
N GLN A 46 -2.05 -13.80 11.83
CA GLN A 46 -1.91 -14.33 10.50
C GLN A 46 -1.96 -13.22 9.50
N ALA A 47 -1.29 -13.40 8.40
CA ALA A 47 -1.26 -12.43 7.33
C ALA A 47 -1.39 -13.14 6.01
N ASP A 48 -1.98 -12.47 5.05
CA ASP A 48 -2.04 -12.99 3.70
C ASP A 48 -0.97 -12.28 2.90
N PHE A 49 -0.23 -13.03 2.11
CA PHE A 49 0.82 -12.46 1.28
C PHE A 49 0.28 -12.39 -0.14
N ILE A 50 0.14 -11.19 -0.65
CA ILE A 50 -0.55 -10.97 -1.91
C ILE A 50 0.43 -10.43 -2.93
N ASP A 51 0.55 -11.15 -4.05
CA ASP A 51 1.45 -10.71 -5.11
C ASP A 51 0.78 -9.62 -5.91
N CYS A 52 1.54 -8.58 -6.22
CA CYS A 52 1.04 -7.44 -6.96
C CYS A 52 1.98 -7.13 -8.11
N VAL A 53 1.44 -6.54 -9.14
CA VAL A 53 2.25 -6.13 -10.29
C VAL A 53 1.77 -4.76 -10.70
N ALA A 54 2.72 -3.89 -11.07
CA ALA A 54 2.40 -2.55 -11.53
C ALA A 54 3.10 -2.33 -12.86
N TRP A 55 2.52 -1.51 -13.71
CA TRP A 55 3.04 -1.27 -15.05
C TRP A 55 3.29 0.19 -15.29
N ARG A 56 4.25 0.50 -16.15
CA ARG A 56 4.51 1.84 -16.64
C ARG A 56 4.76 2.81 -15.50
N SER A 57 4.12 3.94 -15.48
CA SER A 57 4.44 4.93 -14.46
C SER A 57 4.15 4.45 -13.04
N THR A 58 3.16 3.58 -12.86
CA THR A 58 2.89 3.04 -11.55
C THR A 58 4.05 2.15 -11.10
N ALA A 59 4.67 1.41 -12.03
CA ALA A 59 5.80 0.59 -11.69
C ALA A 59 6.97 1.47 -11.25
N GLU A 60 7.20 2.57 -11.96
CA GLU A 60 8.29 3.44 -11.58
C GLU A 60 8.02 4.11 -10.25
N PHE A 61 6.76 4.48 -10.00
CA PHE A 61 6.43 5.13 -8.75
C PHE A 61 6.66 4.20 -7.57
N VAL A 62 6.19 2.95 -7.64
CA VAL A 62 6.34 2.06 -6.49
C VAL A 62 7.81 1.72 -6.29
N SER A 63 8.57 1.58 -7.35
CA SER A 63 9.97 1.23 -7.20
C SER A 63 10.78 2.38 -6.65
N LYS A 64 10.38 3.60 -6.93
CA LYS A 64 11.14 4.73 -6.47
C LYS A 64 10.81 5.12 -5.05
N PHE A 65 9.57 5.00 -4.63
CA PHE A 65 9.17 5.54 -3.34
C PHE A 65 8.84 4.51 -2.27
N PHE A 66 8.88 3.24 -2.57
CA PHE A 66 8.55 2.22 -1.58
C PHE A 66 9.68 1.22 -1.45
N SER A 67 9.84 0.68 -0.26
CA SER A 67 10.85 -0.33 -0.02
C SER A 67 10.33 -1.33 0.99
N LYS A 68 11.12 -2.34 1.29
CA LYS A 68 10.71 -3.36 2.23
C LYS A 68 10.24 -2.72 3.52
N GLY A 69 9.09 -3.14 3.99
CA GLY A 69 8.52 -2.62 5.23
C GLY A 69 7.62 -1.41 5.06
N SER A 70 7.61 -0.77 3.90
CA SER A 70 6.76 0.37 3.69
C SER A 70 5.30 -0.01 3.74
N MET A 71 4.47 0.84 4.32
CA MET A 71 3.04 0.62 4.32
C MET A 71 2.49 1.18 3.01
N ILE A 72 1.75 0.36 2.29
CA ILE A 72 1.31 0.72 0.97
C ILE A 72 -0.17 0.42 0.81
N VAL A 73 -0.87 1.25 0.05
CA VAL A 73 -2.26 1.00 -0.31
C VAL A 73 -2.29 0.77 -1.80
N VAL A 74 -2.84 -0.35 -2.22
CA VAL A 74 -2.89 -0.73 -3.63
C VAL A 74 -4.35 -0.84 -4.03
N SER A 75 -4.73 -0.12 -5.09
CA SER A 75 -6.07 -0.19 -5.64
C SER A 75 -5.95 -0.68 -7.06
N GLY A 76 -6.69 -1.70 -7.41
CA GLY A 76 -6.60 -2.24 -8.75
C GLY A 76 -7.60 -3.35 -8.96
N HIS A 77 -7.19 -4.36 -9.69
CA HIS A 77 -8.08 -5.48 -9.94
C HIS A 77 -7.33 -6.80 -9.80
N LEU A 78 -8.06 -7.85 -9.57
CA LEU A 78 -7.48 -9.17 -9.42
C LEU A 78 -7.37 -9.83 -10.78
N GLN A 79 -6.25 -10.43 -11.07
CA GLN A 79 -6.06 -11.08 -12.34
C GLN A 79 -5.49 -12.47 -12.13
N ILE A 80 -5.99 -13.41 -12.86
CA ILE A 80 -5.52 -14.78 -12.77
C ILE A 80 -4.58 -15.04 -13.94
N ARG A 81 -3.44 -15.60 -13.65
CA ARG A 81 -2.47 -15.91 -14.67
C ARG A 81 -2.23 -17.41 -14.71
N ASN A 82 -2.33 -18.00 -15.87
CA ASN A 82 -2.07 -19.41 -16.01
C ASN A 82 -0.68 -19.59 -16.62
N TRP A 83 0.06 -20.55 -16.10
CA TRP A 83 1.41 -20.78 -16.59
C TRP A 83 1.76 -22.24 -16.40
N THR A 84 2.85 -22.67 -17.00
CA THR A 84 3.28 -24.05 -16.94
C THR A 84 4.66 -24.08 -16.29
N ASP A 85 4.83 -24.94 -15.29
CA ASP A 85 6.09 -24.96 -14.60
C ASP A 85 7.08 -25.87 -15.33
N LYS A 86 8.26 -26.05 -14.74
CA LYS A 86 9.28 -26.83 -15.40
C LYS A 86 8.92 -28.26 -15.59
N GLU A 87 8.05 -28.78 -14.74
CA GLU A 87 7.66 -30.15 -14.88
C GLU A 87 6.44 -30.30 -15.74
N ASN A 88 6.09 -29.24 -16.46
CA ASN A 88 4.99 -29.30 -17.40
C ASN A 88 3.64 -29.37 -16.72
N ASN A 89 3.55 -28.99 -15.46
CA ASN A 89 2.28 -28.92 -14.76
C ASN A 89 1.66 -27.56 -14.97
N ARG A 90 0.36 -27.54 -15.15
CA ARG A 90 -0.33 -26.26 -15.31
C ARG A 90 -0.51 -25.63 -13.96
N ARG A 91 -0.19 -24.35 -13.85
CA ARG A 91 -0.28 -23.62 -12.60
C ARG A 91 -1.14 -22.39 -12.79
N THR A 92 -1.71 -21.94 -11.69
CA THR A 92 -2.53 -20.76 -11.70
C THR A 92 -2.08 -19.85 -10.57
N SER A 93 -1.89 -18.57 -10.88
CA SER A 93 -1.49 -17.60 -9.89
C SER A 93 -2.47 -16.46 -9.91
N ALA A 94 -2.78 -15.93 -8.73
CA ALA A 94 -3.64 -14.77 -8.62
C ALA A 94 -2.78 -13.60 -8.23
N GLU A 95 -2.94 -12.48 -8.90
CA GLU A 95 -2.17 -11.29 -8.52
C GLU A 95 -3.02 -10.07 -8.69
N VAL A 96 -2.67 -9.01 -7.98
CA VAL A 96 -3.38 -7.76 -8.06
C VAL A 96 -2.62 -6.86 -9.02
N VAL A 97 -3.31 -6.38 -10.05
CA VAL A 97 -2.70 -5.44 -10.97
C VAL A 97 -2.99 -4.06 -10.40
N ALA A 98 -1.94 -3.37 -10.00
CA ALA A 98 -2.07 -2.10 -9.31
C ALA A 98 -2.38 -1.00 -10.30
N GLU A 99 -3.48 -0.31 -10.10
CA GLU A 99 -3.82 0.83 -10.94
C GLU A 99 -3.47 2.12 -10.25
N ASN A 100 -3.59 2.14 -8.93
CA ASN A 100 -3.22 3.31 -8.15
C ASN A 100 -2.53 2.85 -6.87
N ILE A 101 -1.52 3.58 -6.47
CA ILE A 101 -0.76 3.23 -5.27
C ILE A 101 -0.64 4.47 -4.42
N TYR A 102 -0.91 4.32 -3.11
CA TYR A 102 -0.87 5.44 -2.19
C TYR A 102 0.00 5.07 -1.00
N PHE A 103 0.55 6.08 -0.34
CA PHE A 103 1.33 5.86 0.85
C PHE A 103 0.39 5.54 2.00
N GLY A 104 0.68 4.51 2.75
CA GLY A 104 -0.12 4.17 3.90
C GLY A 104 0.36 4.80 5.17
N GLU A 105 1.51 5.47 5.15
CA GLU A 105 2.01 6.15 6.32
C GLU A 105 2.98 7.21 5.87
N SER A 106 3.37 8.07 6.76
CA SER A 106 4.25 9.15 6.43
C SER A 106 5.62 8.63 6.09
N ARG A 107 6.20 9.15 5.01
CA ARG A 107 7.48 8.66 4.62
C ARG A 107 8.57 9.18 5.43
N ARG A 108 8.50 10.33 5.96
CA ARG A 108 9.56 10.83 6.66
C ARG A 108 9.33 10.83 8.04
N ARG A 109 8.72 9.97 8.58
CA ARG A 109 8.45 10.01 9.87
C ARG A 109 9.61 10.09 10.73
N ASP A 110 10.68 9.59 10.33
CA ASP A 110 11.74 9.60 11.23
C ASP A 110 12.22 10.96 11.52
N ASN A 111 12.31 11.78 10.59
CA ASN A 111 12.81 13.02 10.92
C ASN A 111 11.80 13.97 11.25
N ASP A 112 10.65 13.79 10.88
CA ASP A 112 9.76 14.79 11.20
C ASP A 112 9.19 14.62 12.48
N ASN A 113 9.34 13.54 13.11
CA ASN A 113 8.73 13.45 14.31
C ASN A 113 9.12 14.57 15.16
N SER A 114 10.17 15.09 14.96
CA SER A 114 10.53 16.10 15.84
C SER A 114 9.60 17.22 15.82
N ARG A 115 9.22 17.65 14.77
CA ARG A 115 8.39 18.74 14.78
C ARG A 115 7.07 18.44 14.45
N SER A 116 6.85 17.40 14.03
CA SER A 116 5.60 17.24 13.58
C SER A 116 4.65 17.50 14.58
N ASN A 117 4.84 17.08 15.57
CA ASN A 117 3.87 17.22 16.42
C ASN A 117 3.45 18.50 16.68
N ASP A 118 4.16 19.17 16.74
CA ASP A 118 3.69 20.39 17.10
C ASP A 118 3.01 21.02 16.10
N GLY A 119 3.26 20.90 15.23
CA GLY A 119 2.64 21.53 14.33
C GLY A 119 1.33 21.32 14.33
N TYR A 120 0.97 20.79 14.19
CA TYR A 120 -0.20 20.78 13.97
C TYR A 120 -1.06 20.74 14.85
N ARG A 121 -0.91 20.54 15.60
CA ARG A 121 -1.71 20.56 16.37
C ARG A 121 -2.18 21.61 16.48
N ASN A 122 -1.73 22.15 16.09
CA ASN A 122 -2.06 23.22 16.15
C ASN A 122 -3.18 23.28 15.91
N ASP A 123 -3.34 22.61 15.49
CA ASP A 123 -4.37 22.65 15.34
C ASP A 123 -4.98 23.29 16.11
N GLY A 124 -4.57 23.39 16.86
CA GLY A 124 -5.21 24.12 17.62
C GLY A 124 -5.66 25.29 17.11
N GLY A 125 -5.17 25.63 16.18
CA GLY A 125 -5.62 26.83 15.74
C GLY A 125 -7.00 26.84 15.56
N TYR A 126 -7.54 25.93 15.00
CA TYR A 126 -8.84 26.14 14.72
C TYR A 126 -9.67 26.02 15.84
N ARG A 127 -9.27 25.42 16.80
CA ARG A 127 -10.10 25.39 17.79
C ARG A 127 -10.29 26.67 18.29
N GLY A 128 -9.42 27.44 18.16
CA GLY A 128 -9.66 28.69 18.64
C GLY A 128 -10.73 29.38 18.03
N ASN A 129 -10.82 29.24 16.84
CA ASN A 129 -11.82 30.02 16.28
C ASN A 129 -13.09 29.53 16.66
N SER A 130 -13.20 28.40 16.96
CA SER A 130 -14.47 28.05 17.25
C SER A 130 -14.94 28.81 18.37
N ASP A 131 -14.17 28.96 19.26
CA ASP A 131 -14.77 29.65 20.29
C ASP A 131 -15.07 31.00 20.02
N ASN A 132 -14.47 31.54 19.19
CA ASN A 132 -14.87 32.83 19.03
C ASN A 132 -16.18 32.97 18.55
N TYR A 133 -16.69 32.12 17.85
CA TYR A 133 -17.89 32.45 17.36
C TYR A 133 -18.87 32.39 18.42
N ARG A 134 -18.64 31.68 19.38
CA ARG A 134 -19.56 31.67 20.27
C ARG A 134 -19.55 32.90 20.88
N GLY A 135 -18.51 33.45 20.97
CA GLY A 135 -18.59 34.66 21.52
C GLY A 135 -19.42 35.48 20.80
N GLY A 136 -19.44 35.32 19.63
CA GLY A 136 -20.25 36.21 19.00
C GLY A 136 -21.58 36.03 19.35
N ASP A 137 -22.01 34.94 19.54
CA ASP A 137 -23.32 34.87 19.75
C ASP A 137 -23.70 35.57 20.85
N SER A 138 -23.00 35.69 21.59
CA SER A 138 -23.48 36.40 22.65
C SER A 138 -23.82 37.45 22.46
#